data_d962626e1fd7087bab946746a21df4cd
#
_entry.id   d962626e1fd7087bab946746a21df4cd
#
_cell.length_a   1.000
_cell.length_b   1.000
_cell.length_c   1.000
_cell.angle_alpha   90.00
_cell.angle_beta   90.00
_cell.angle_gamma   90.00
#
_symmetry.space_group_name_H-M   'P 1'
#
loop_
_entity.id
_entity.type
_entity.pdbx_description
1 polymer ?
#
loop_
_entity_poly.entity_id
_entity_poly.type
_entity_poly.pdbx_seq_one_letter_code
_entity_poly.pdbx_strand_id
1 'polypeptide(L)'
;MRLADYPKLTVIMRGYTFDQADAILQAMQEFDHQFAVEMTMNTKGALENIHELNQRYGDTTYIGAGTVRTLEQAQACYEAGAKFLLGPHMFTKEMLSYANKKGLLAVPAAMTPSEVDRMFKEGADIVKVFPAAVVTPRFFKDIQAPLGKLPLMGVGGISKENAKEFFEQGASYLGLGSGMFNKQDIEELNVKNLARSMKE
;
A
#
# COMPACT_ATOMS: atom_id res chain seq x y z
N MET A 1 12.46 -7.26 -1.47
CA MET A 1 12.41 -6.15 -0.48
C MET A 1 12.28 -6.74 0.91
N ARG A 2 12.89 -6.16 1.95
CA ARG A 2 12.71 -6.62 3.33
C ARG A 2 11.60 -5.79 4.00
N LEU A 3 10.87 -6.39 4.94
CA LEU A 3 9.83 -5.68 5.69
C LEU A 3 10.36 -4.43 6.43
N ALA A 4 11.60 -4.51 6.93
CA ALA A 4 12.23 -3.39 7.64
C ALA A 4 12.48 -2.15 6.75
N ASP A 5 12.53 -2.32 5.43
CA ASP A 5 12.76 -1.25 4.48
C ASP A 5 11.44 -0.63 3.97
N TYR A 6 10.29 -1.26 4.28
CA TYR A 6 8.98 -0.79 3.82
C TYR A 6 8.55 0.47 4.58
N PRO A 7 8.22 1.56 3.89
CA PRO A 7 7.85 2.83 4.53
C PRO A 7 6.50 2.72 5.25
N LYS A 8 6.31 3.58 6.24
CA LYS A 8 5.07 3.58 7.04
C LYS A 8 3.83 4.03 6.27
N LEU A 9 4.03 4.79 5.20
CA LEU A 9 2.96 5.37 4.40
C LEU A 9 3.00 4.84 2.97
N THR A 10 1.84 4.40 2.48
CA THR A 10 1.65 3.95 1.10
C THR A 10 0.61 4.81 0.42
N VAL A 11 0.97 5.44 -0.70
CA VAL A 11 0.05 6.22 -1.53
C VAL A 11 -0.66 5.29 -2.51
N ILE A 12 -1.98 5.25 -2.43
CA ILE A 12 -2.83 4.37 -3.25
C ILE A 12 -3.32 5.13 -4.48
N MET A 13 -2.82 4.77 -5.64
CA MET A 13 -3.15 5.37 -6.93
C MET A 13 -4.21 4.55 -7.64
N ARG A 14 -5.47 4.83 -7.32
CA ARG A 14 -6.63 4.18 -7.94
C ARG A 14 -7.23 5.08 -9.03
N GLY A 15 -7.23 4.62 -10.27
CA GLY A 15 -7.81 5.34 -11.40
C GLY A 15 -6.97 6.53 -11.89
N TYR A 16 -5.74 6.66 -11.44
CA TYR A 16 -4.82 7.71 -11.91
C TYR A 16 -4.30 7.36 -13.30
N THR A 17 -4.17 8.39 -14.14
CA THR A 17 -3.45 8.27 -15.41
C THR A 17 -1.95 8.12 -15.15
N PHE A 18 -1.21 7.72 -16.19
CA PHE A 18 0.25 7.68 -16.11
C PHE A 18 0.85 9.03 -15.71
N ASP A 19 0.42 10.12 -16.36
CA ASP A 19 0.94 11.47 -16.10
C ASP A 19 0.68 11.93 -14.66
N GLN A 20 -0.50 11.60 -14.10
CA GLN A 20 -0.82 11.90 -12.71
C GLN A 20 0.05 11.11 -11.73
N ALA A 21 0.28 9.82 -12.00
CA ALA A 21 1.17 9.01 -11.18
C ALA A 21 2.62 9.47 -11.29
N ASP A 22 3.08 9.82 -12.48
CA ASP A 22 4.42 10.37 -12.73
C ASP A 22 4.64 11.69 -11.98
N ALA A 23 3.69 12.63 -12.04
CA ALA A 23 3.76 13.91 -11.32
C ALA A 23 3.87 13.71 -9.79
N ILE A 24 3.11 12.76 -9.22
CA ILE A 24 3.21 12.42 -7.79
C ILE A 24 4.57 11.82 -7.47
N LEU A 25 5.09 10.90 -8.29
CA LEU A 25 6.40 10.30 -8.10
C LEU A 25 7.54 11.32 -8.27
N GLN A 26 7.40 12.29 -9.17
CA GLN A 26 8.31 13.45 -9.22
C GLN A 26 8.31 14.23 -7.90
N ALA A 27 7.12 14.51 -7.35
CA ALA A 27 7.01 15.17 -6.05
C ALA A 27 7.63 14.35 -4.90
N MET A 28 7.60 13.01 -5.00
CA MET A 28 8.19 12.10 -4.00
C MET A 28 9.73 12.10 -4.00
N GLN A 29 10.39 12.59 -5.04
CA GLN A 29 11.86 12.55 -5.10
C GLN A 29 12.54 13.36 -3.99
N GLU A 30 11.82 14.27 -3.33
CA GLU A 30 12.32 14.99 -2.14
C GLU A 30 12.33 14.12 -0.88
N PHE A 31 11.70 12.91 -0.90
CA PHE A 31 11.38 12.12 0.30
C PHE A 31 12.00 10.71 0.28
N ASP A 32 13.08 10.50 -0.36
CA ASP A 32 13.80 9.23 -0.53
C ASP A 32 13.31 8.08 0.38
N HIS A 33 12.61 7.09 -0.21
CA HIS A 33 12.04 5.90 0.47
C HIS A 33 11.11 6.16 1.69
N GLN A 34 10.60 7.39 1.90
CA GLN A 34 9.66 7.66 3.00
C GLN A 34 8.22 7.23 2.67
N PHE A 35 7.92 7.05 1.38
CA PHE A 35 6.63 6.58 0.89
C PHE A 35 6.80 5.37 -0.03
N ALA A 36 5.80 4.49 0.00
CA ALA A 36 5.57 3.51 -1.06
C ALA A 36 4.40 3.96 -1.95
N VAL A 37 4.34 3.44 -3.16
CA VAL A 37 3.25 3.70 -4.11
C VAL A 37 2.59 2.40 -4.52
N GLU A 38 1.27 2.33 -4.37
CA GLU A 38 0.42 1.24 -4.81
C GLU A 38 -0.33 1.63 -6.08
N MET A 39 0.02 1.09 -7.23
CA MET A 39 -0.80 1.17 -8.45
C MET A 39 -1.85 0.06 -8.41
N THR A 40 -3.14 0.41 -8.47
CA THR A 40 -4.20 -0.60 -8.34
C THR A 40 -4.53 -1.28 -9.66
N MET A 41 -4.64 -2.63 -9.66
CA MET A 41 -4.87 -3.46 -10.86
C MET A 41 -6.20 -3.20 -11.57
N ASN A 42 -7.14 -2.52 -10.94
CA ASN A 42 -8.37 -2.05 -11.60
C ASN A 42 -8.22 -0.66 -12.25
N THR A 43 -7.01 -0.13 -12.32
CA THR A 43 -6.65 1.07 -13.09
C THR A 43 -6.26 0.65 -14.50
N LYS A 44 -6.74 1.36 -15.52
CA LYS A 44 -6.39 1.10 -16.91
C LYS A 44 -4.88 1.26 -17.13
N GLY A 45 -4.24 0.29 -17.78
CA GLY A 45 -2.79 0.32 -18.04
C GLY A 45 -1.92 0.09 -16.78
N ALA A 46 -2.45 -0.53 -15.72
CA ALA A 46 -1.76 -0.66 -14.44
C ALA A 46 -0.40 -1.36 -14.55
N LEU A 47 -0.30 -2.43 -15.33
CA LEU A 47 0.95 -3.19 -15.48
C LEU A 47 2.03 -2.38 -16.22
N GLU A 48 1.64 -1.73 -17.30
CA GLU A 48 2.50 -0.84 -18.08
C GLU A 48 2.98 0.32 -17.20
N ASN A 49 2.07 0.93 -16.43
CA ASN A 49 2.41 2.00 -15.50
C ASN A 49 3.39 1.54 -14.41
N ILE A 50 3.14 0.36 -13.81
CA ILE A 50 4.06 -0.22 -12.81
C ILE A 50 5.45 -0.39 -13.43
N HIS A 51 5.52 -0.95 -14.64
CA HIS A 51 6.79 -1.17 -15.33
C HIS A 51 7.56 0.12 -15.57
N GLU A 52 6.93 1.09 -16.23
CA GLU A 52 7.59 2.36 -16.56
C GLU A 52 7.96 3.19 -15.32
N LEU A 53 7.07 3.26 -14.32
CA LEU A 53 7.34 4.00 -13.10
C LEU A 53 8.45 3.36 -12.26
N ASN A 54 8.56 2.02 -12.23
CA ASN A 54 9.70 1.35 -11.59
C ASN A 54 11.02 1.64 -12.31
N GLN A 55 11.02 1.75 -13.64
CA GLN A 55 12.23 2.13 -14.39
C GLN A 55 12.68 3.56 -14.07
N ARG A 56 11.73 4.48 -13.86
CA ARG A 56 12.04 5.90 -13.60
C ARG A 56 12.40 6.19 -12.15
N TYR A 57 11.70 5.56 -11.21
CA TYR A 57 11.69 5.93 -9.79
C TYR A 57 12.00 4.78 -8.83
N GLY A 58 12.22 3.58 -9.33
CA GLY A 58 12.40 2.38 -8.50
C GLY A 58 13.63 2.41 -7.58
N ASP A 59 14.59 3.30 -7.85
CA ASP A 59 15.78 3.49 -7.01
C ASP A 59 15.51 4.37 -5.77
N THR A 60 14.44 5.18 -5.80
CA THR A 60 14.09 6.13 -4.73
C THR A 60 12.73 5.88 -4.11
N THR A 61 11.87 5.10 -4.76
CA THR A 61 10.50 4.84 -4.30
C THR A 61 10.13 3.37 -4.51
N TYR A 62 9.58 2.73 -3.49
CA TYR A 62 9.02 1.38 -3.63
C TYR A 62 7.67 1.45 -4.32
N ILE A 63 7.60 0.88 -5.52
CA ILE A 63 6.38 0.83 -6.34
C ILE A 63 5.89 -0.61 -6.38
N GLY A 64 4.62 -0.82 -6.04
CA GLY A 64 3.98 -2.12 -6.03
C GLY A 64 2.57 -2.09 -6.61
N ALA A 65 1.91 -3.23 -6.54
CA ALA A 65 0.58 -3.43 -7.07
C ALA A 65 -0.46 -3.61 -5.98
N GLY A 66 -1.62 -2.98 -6.16
CA GLY A 66 -2.78 -3.17 -5.31
C GLY A 66 -3.98 -3.74 -6.03
N THR A 67 -4.99 -4.10 -5.26
CA THR A 67 -6.19 -4.77 -5.78
C THR A 67 -5.84 -6.08 -6.51
N VAL A 68 -4.74 -6.73 -6.09
CA VAL A 68 -4.32 -8.05 -6.59
C VAL A 68 -5.23 -9.11 -5.98
N ARG A 69 -5.87 -9.92 -6.82
CA ARG A 69 -6.94 -10.85 -6.41
C ARG A 69 -6.66 -12.31 -6.76
N THR A 70 -5.77 -12.56 -7.71
CA THR A 70 -5.47 -13.92 -8.19
C THR A 70 -3.96 -14.13 -8.30
N LEU A 71 -3.55 -15.40 -8.40
CA LEU A 71 -2.16 -15.76 -8.60
C LEU A 71 -1.62 -15.23 -9.94
N GLU A 72 -2.42 -15.28 -11.01
CA GLU A 72 -2.05 -14.78 -12.33
C GLU A 72 -1.78 -13.27 -12.28
N GLN A 73 -2.62 -12.51 -11.56
CA GLN A 73 -2.36 -11.09 -11.34
C GLN A 73 -1.07 -10.86 -10.55
N ALA A 74 -0.82 -11.65 -9.50
CA ALA A 74 0.42 -11.56 -8.73
C ALA A 74 1.67 -11.83 -9.59
N GLN A 75 1.59 -12.80 -10.50
CA GLN A 75 2.65 -13.12 -11.45
C GLN A 75 2.90 -11.96 -12.43
N ALA A 76 1.84 -11.45 -13.06
CA ALA A 76 1.94 -10.31 -13.97
C ALA A 76 2.51 -9.05 -13.29
N CYS A 77 2.10 -8.77 -12.04
CA CYS A 77 2.65 -7.66 -11.26
C CYS A 77 4.16 -7.84 -10.98
N TYR A 78 4.60 -9.06 -10.66
CA TYR A 78 6.02 -9.34 -10.47
C TYR A 78 6.82 -9.10 -11.76
N GLU A 79 6.31 -9.56 -12.90
CA GLU A 79 6.95 -9.37 -14.21
C GLU A 79 7.01 -7.89 -14.61
N ALA A 80 6.01 -7.09 -14.22
CA ALA A 80 6.01 -5.64 -14.37
C ALA A 80 6.99 -4.91 -13.42
N GLY A 81 7.63 -5.61 -12.47
CA GLY A 81 8.62 -5.04 -11.56
C GLY A 81 8.08 -4.60 -10.20
N ALA A 82 6.83 -4.93 -9.85
CA ALA A 82 6.27 -4.62 -8.54
C ALA A 82 7.15 -5.15 -7.41
N LYS A 83 7.30 -4.38 -6.33
CA LYS A 83 8.10 -4.74 -5.15
C LYS A 83 7.27 -5.35 -4.02
N PHE A 84 5.97 -5.13 -4.03
CA PHE A 84 5.00 -5.63 -3.07
C PHE A 84 3.63 -5.81 -3.71
N LEU A 85 2.77 -6.60 -3.05
CA LEU A 85 1.41 -6.88 -3.51
C LEU A 85 0.41 -6.60 -2.39
N LEU A 86 -0.58 -5.73 -2.63
CA LEU A 86 -1.71 -5.52 -1.73
C LEU A 86 -2.98 -6.16 -2.30
N GLY A 87 -3.68 -6.93 -1.46
CA GLY A 87 -5.00 -7.49 -1.78
C GLY A 87 -6.16 -6.65 -1.24
N PRO A 88 -7.36 -6.76 -1.83
CA PRO A 88 -8.58 -6.25 -1.22
C PRO A 88 -9.23 -7.24 -0.24
N HIS A 89 -8.74 -8.46 -0.18
CA HIS A 89 -9.18 -9.60 0.63
C HIS A 89 -7.98 -10.49 0.98
N MET A 90 -8.21 -11.57 1.71
CA MET A 90 -7.19 -12.57 2.02
C MET A 90 -6.56 -13.12 0.73
N PHE A 91 -5.24 -13.36 0.77
CA PHE A 91 -4.55 -14.09 -0.28
C PHE A 91 -4.71 -15.60 -0.09
N THR A 92 -4.65 -16.35 -1.18
CA THR A 92 -4.55 -17.81 -1.10
C THR A 92 -3.13 -18.23 -0.67
N LYS A 93 -2.98 -19.46 -0.20
CA LYS A 93 -1.64 -20.00 0.15
C LYS A 93 -0.68 -19.97 -1.04
N GLU A 94 -1.20 -20.21 -2.24
CA GLU A 94 -0.42 -20.18 -3.48
C GLU A 94 0.08 -18.76 -3.77
N MET A 95 -0.75 -17.73 -3.57
CA MET A 95 -0.35 -16.32 -3.75
C MET A 95 0.72 -15.93 -2.73
N LEU A 96 0.54 -16.28 -1.45
CA LEU A 96 1.53 -16.01 -0.38
C LEU A 96 2.85 -16.73 -0.66
N SER A 97 2.78 -18.03 -1.01
CA SER A 97 3.97 -18.81 -1.36
C SER A 97 4.70 -18.23 -2.57
N TYR A 98 3.97 -17.79 -3.59
CA TYR A 98 4.55 -17.15 -4.77
C TYR A 98 5.24 -15.84 -4.41
N ALA A 99 4.58 -14.95 -3.68
CA ALA A 99 5.13 -13.67 -3.26
C ALA A 99 6.44 -13.88 -2.47
N ASN A 100 6.42 -14.76 -1.47
CA ASN A 100 7.59 -15.09 -0.65
C ASN A 100 8.76 -15.64 -1.49
N LYS A 101 8.48 -16.58 -2.40
CA LYS A 101 9.52 -17.15 -3.29
C LYS A 101 10.14 -16.11 -4.22
N LYS A 102 9.39 -15.08 -4.60
CA LYS A 102 9.84 -14.00 -5.49
C LYS A 102 10.41 -12.80 -4.74
N GLY A 103 10.42 -12.83 -3.39
CA GLY A 103 10.91 -11.70 -2.58
C GLY A 103 10.02 -10.46 -2.65
N LEU A 104 8.73 -10.65 -2.96
CA LEU A 104 7.70 -9.62 -2.88
C LEU A 104 7.16 -9.55 -1.46
N LEU A 105 6.90 -8.36 -0.91
CA LEU A 105 6.12 -8.25 0.31
C LEU A 105 4.65 -8.57 0.02
N ALA A 106 4.09 -9.49 0.79
CA ALA A 106 2.70 -9.90 0.68
C ALA A 106 1.83 -9.17 1.72
N VAL A 107 0.87 -8.38 1.24
CA VAL A 107 -0.03 -7.56 2.07
C VAL A 107 -1.49 -7.92 1.76
N PRO A 108 -1.98 -9.10 2.16
CA PRO A 108 -3.40 -9.45 2.07
C PRO A 108 -4.24 -8.57 2.97
N ALA A 109 -5.55 -8.48 2.69
CA ALA A 109 -6.48 -7.82 3.58
C ALA A 109 -7.25 -8.82 4.46
N ALA A 110 -7.64 -8.35 5.65
CA ALA A 110 -8.48 -9.06 6.60
C ALA A 110 -9.31 -8.06 7.42
N MET A 111 -10.35 -8.50 8.09
CA MET A 111 -11.21 -7.65 8.91
C MET A 111 -11.54 -8.26 10.28
N THR A 112 -11.26 -9.55 10.49
CA THR A 112 -11.50 -10.24 11.75
C THR A 112 -10.21 -10.75 12.36
N PRO A 113 -10.15 -10.96 13.70
CA PRO A 113 -8.98 -11.55 14.36
C PRO A 113 -8.55 -12.89 13.76
N SER A 114 -9.52 -13.75 13.40
CA SER A 114 -9.24 -15.07 12.82
C SER A 114 -8.61 -14.99 11.43
N GLU A 115 -9.08 -14.05 10.61
CA GLU A 115 -8.50 -13.82 9.28
C GLU A 115 -7.08 -13.25 9.40
N VAL A 116 -6.87 -12.29 10.30
CA VAL A 116 -5.54 -11.68 10.54
C VAL A 116 -4.56 -12.74 11.00
N ASP A 117 -4.89 -13.53 12.03
CA ASP A 117 -4.04 -14.61 12.55
C ASP A 117 -3.73 -15.65 11.46
N ARG A 118 -4.72 -16.00 10.66
CA ARG A 118 -4.57 -16.92 9.54
C ARG A 118 -3.59 -16.38 8.49
N MET A 119 -3.71 -15.13 8.08
CA MET A 119 -2.83 -14.56 7.05
C MET A 119 -1.36 -14.56 7.51
N PHE A 120 -1.08 -14.21 8.77
CA PHE A 120 0.28 -14.30 9.29
C PHE A 120 0.79 -15.74 9.37
N LYS A 121 -0.01 -16.68 9.82
CA LYS A 121 0.35 -18.12 9.85
C LYS A 121 0.63 -18.70 8.46
N GLU A 122 -0.03 -18.17 7.44
CA GLU A 122 0.14 -18.58 6.05
C GLU A 122 1.27 -17.82 5.32
N GLY A 123 1.92 -16.84 5.98
CA GLY A 123 3.14 -16.20 5.48
C GLY A 123 2.97 -14.79 4.92
N ALA A 124 1.94 -14.04 5.34
CA ALA A 124 1.84 -12.61 5.05
C ALA A 124 2.91 -11.81 5.80
N ASP A 125 3.51 -10.81 5.16
CA ASP A 125 4.48 -9.89 5.77
C ASP A 125 3.77 -8.78 6.57
N ILE A 126 2.68 -8.26 6.03
CA ILE A 126 1.80 -7.25 6.62
C ILE A 126 0.37 -7.72 6.40
N VAL A 127 -0.53 -7.47 7.35
CA VAL A 127 -1.97 -7.66 7.10
C VAL A 127 -2.65 -6.30 7.07
N LYS A 128 -3.34 -6.04 5.95
CA LYS A 128 -4.12 -4.84 5.72
C LYS A 128 -5.50 -5.00 6.34
N VAL A 129 -5.85 -4.13 7.30
CA VAL A 129 -7.22 -3.99 7.80
C VAL A 129 -7.98 -3.05 6.84
N PHE A 130 -9.00 -3.59 6.15
CA PHE A 130 -9.75 -2.85 5.13
C PHE A 130 -11.24 -3.22 5.13
N PRO A 131 -12.15 -2.23 5.13
CA PRO A 131 -11.92 -0.78 5.28
C PRO A 131 -11.68 -0.38 6.75
N ALA A 132 -10.58 0.32 7.05
CA ALA A 132 -10.18 0.65 8.43
C ALA A 132 -11.16 1.58 9.15
N ALA A 133 -11.80 2.51 8.42
CA ALA A 133 -12.80 3.43 8.99
C ALA A 133 -14.01 2.73 9.61
N VAL A 134 -14.35 1.52 9.16
CA VAL A 134 -15.50 0.75 9.68
C VAL A 134 -15.20 0.18 11.06
N VAL A 135 -13.95 -0.23 11.31
CA VAL A 135 -13.54 -0.89 12.57
C VAL A 135 -12.95 0.06 13.60
N THR A 136 -12.68 1.29 13.23
CA THR A 136 -12.05 2.36 14.04
C THR A 136 -10.57 2.10 14.42
N PRO A 137 -9.80 3.13 14.83
CA PRO A 137 -8.42 2.97 15.25
C PRO A 137 -8.25 1.99 16.42
N ARG A 138 -9.19 1.97 17.37
CA ARG A 138 -9.14 1.10 18.55
C ARG A 138 -9.03 -0.39 18.21
N PHE A 139 -9.57 -0.83 17.07
CA PHE A 139 -9.47 -2.21 16.61
C PHE A 139 -8.02 -2.71 16.55
N PHE A 140 -7.09 -1.85 16.12
CA PHE A 140 -5.67 -2.19 15.98
C PHE A 140 -5.02 -2.53 17.33
N LYS A 141 -5.42 -1.84 18.40
CA LYS A 141 -4.97 -2.13 19.76
C LYS A 141 -5.62 -3.39 20.30
N ASP A 142 -6.94 -3.49 20.17
CA ASP A 142 -7.73 -4.56 20.77
C ASP A 142 -7.37 -5.93 20.17
N ILE A 143 -7.12 -6.02 18.86
CA ILE A 143 -6.71 -7.27 18.20
C ILE A 143 -5.31 -7.73 18.60
N GLN A 144 -4.39 -6.80 18.85
CA GLN A 144 -3.02 -7.10 19.26
C GLN A 144 -2.90 -7.50 20.74
N ALA A 145 -3.89 -7.20 21.57
CA ALA A 145 -3.89 -7.61 22.98
C ALA A 145 -3.77 -9.13 23.15
N PRO A 146 -4.60 -9.98 22.50
CA PRO A 146 -4.47 -11.44 22.56
C PRO A 146 -3.47 -12.03 21.58
N LEU A 147 -3.21 -11.40 20.41
CA LEU A 147 -2.39 -11.97 19.34
C LEU A 147 -0.91 -11.52 19.38
N GLY A 148 -0.57 -10.56 20.25
CA GLY A 148 0.75 -9.95 20.28
C GLY A 148 0.91 -8.84 19.23
N LYS A 149 2.11 -8.22 19.20
CA LYS A 149 2.42 -7.15 18.26
C LYS A 149 2.51 -7.68 16.83
N LEU A 150 1.71 -7.09 15.94
CA LEU A 150 1.57 -7.50 14.55
C LEU A 150 1.85 -6.32 13.60
N PRO A 151 2.49 -6.54 12.44
CA PRO A 151 2.65 -5.53 11.39
C PRO A 151 1.31 -5.31 10.65
N LEU A 152 0.42 -4.49 11.23
CA LEU A 152 -0.88 -4.17 10.67
C LEU A 152 -0.84 -2.87 9.87
N MET A 153 -1.55 -2.85 8.73
CA MET A 153 -1.72 -1.68 7.88
C MET A 153 -3.19 -1.23 7.89
N GLY A 154 -3.47 0.02 8.26
CA GLY A 154 -4.80 0.62 8.11
C GLY A 154 -5.01 1.17 6.71
N VAL A 155 -6.09 0.79 6.03
CA VAL A 155 -6.46 1.30 4.70
C VAL A 155 -7.96 1.55 4.61
N GLY A 156 -8.34 2.65 3.96
CA GLY A 156 -9.73 3.03 3.77
C GLY A 156 -10.25 3.97 4.87
N GLY A 157 -10.50 5.21 4.48
CA GLY A 157 -10.90 6.28 5.38
C GLY A 157 -9.76 6.88 6.20
N ILE A 158 -8.51 6.63 5.82
CA ILE A 158 -7.34 7.26 6.42
C ILE A 158 -7.11 8.63 5.78
N SER A 159 -6.89 9.63 6.62
CA SER A 159 -6.58 11.00 6.24
C SER A 159 -5.54 11.61 7.18
N LYS A 160 -5.07 12.83 6.91
CA LYS A 160 -4.13 13.56 7.77
C LYS A 160 -4.67 13.72 9.20
N GLU A 161 -5.97 13.97 9.32
CA GLU A 161 -6.63 14.25 10.60
C GLU A 161 -6.69 13.04 11.52
N ASN A 162 -6.76 11.81 10.98
CA ASN A 162 -6.90 10.60 11.78
C ASN A 162 -5.67 9.67 11.76
N ALA A 163 -4.70 9.88 10.86
CA ALA A 163 -3.52 9.02 10.72
C ALA A 163 -2.75 8.83 12.03
N LYS A 164 -2.56 9.93 12.78
CA LYS A 164 -1.88 9.90 14.08
C LYS A 164 -2.57 8.95 15.06
N GLU A 165 -3.90 9.00 15.15
CA GLU A 165 -4.66 8.14 16.04
C GLU A 165 -4.51 6.66 15.66
N PHE A 166 -4.52 6.31 14.36
CA PHE A 166 -4.28 4.94 13.92
C PHE A 166 -2.91 4.43 14.35
N PHE A 167 -1.85 5.24 14.23
CA PHE A 167 -0.52 4.86 14.71
C PHE A 167 -0.48 4.71 16.23
N GLU A 168 -1.08 5.63 16.99
CA GLU A 168 -1.15 5.56 18.46
C GLU A 168 -1.93 4.34 18.96
N GLN A 169 -2.90 3.87 18.18
CA GLN A 169 -3.67 2.66 18.45
C GLN A 169 -3.03 1.39 17.88
N GLY A 170 -1.81 1.45 17.35
CA GLY A 170 -1.01 0.27 17.04
C GLY A 170 -0.98 -0.15 15.58
N ALA A 171 -1.50 0.66 14.64
CA ALA A 171 -1.19 0.45 13.23
C ALA A 171 0.31 0.67 13.01
N SER A 172 0.97 -0.23 12.28
CA SER A 172 2.38 -0.10 11.91
C SER A 172 2.55 0.66 10.61
N TYR A 173 1.55 0.58 9.73
CA TYR A 173 1.54 1.16 8.39
C TYR A 173 0.16 1.74 8.07
N LEU A 174 0.11 2.73 7.16
CA LEU A 174 -1.14 3.30 6.65
C LEU A 174 -1.10 3.40 5.13
N GLY A 175 -2.25 3.10 4.50
CA GLY A 175 -2.48 3.35 3.08
C GLY A 175 -3.41 4.54 2.89
N LEU A 176 -2.92 5.55 2.17
CA LEU A 176 -3.57 6.81 1.91
C LEU A 176 -4.12 6.83 0.48
N GLY A 177 -5.42 7.01 0.34
CA GLY A 177 -6.08 7.13 -0.96
C GLY A 177 -6.15 8.57 -1.45
N SER A 178 -7.21 8.90 -2.18
CA SER A 178 -7.44 10.20 -2.81
C SER A 178 -7.51 11.41 -1.84
N GLY A 179 -7.60 11.17 -0.54
CA GLY A 179 -7.63 12.24 0.48
C GLY A 179 -6.26 12.84 0.81
N MET A 180 -5.16 12.31 0.27
CA MET A 180 -3.81 12.83 0.53
C MET A 180 -3.52 14.11 -0.25
N PHE A 181 -4.05 14.24 -1.47
CA PHE A 181 -3.77 15.34 -2.37
C PHE A 181 -5.04 16.13 -2.72
N ASN A 182 -4.88 17.41 -3.01
CA ASN A 182 -5.94 18.18 -3.63
C ASN A 182 -6.21 17.64 -5.04
N LYS A 183 -7.47 17.40 -5.37
CA LYS A 183 -7.87 16.88 -6.69
C LYS A 183 -7.41 17.77 -7.85
N GLN A 184 -7.50 19.10 -7.68
CA GLN A 184 -7.03 20.05 -8.69
C GLN A 184 -5.53 19.95 -8.93
N ASP A 185 -4.72 19.79 -7.87
CA ASP A 185 -3.26 19.66 -8.02
C ASP A 185 -2.88 18.38 -8.79
N ILE A 186 -3.68 17.30 -8.65
CA ILE A 186 -3.51 16.07 -9.42
C ILE A 186 -3.89 16.30 -10.89
N GLU A 187 -5.02 16.97 -11.16
CA GLU A 187 -5.52 17.24 -12.50
C GLU A 187 -4.59 18.19 -13.29
N GLU A 188 -4.01 19.17 -12.59
CA GLU A 188 -3.07 20.16 -13.15
C GLU A 188 -1.61 19.67 -13.15
N LEU A 189 -1.33 18.48 -12.66
CA LEU A 189 0.02 17.89 -12.52
C LEU A 189 0.97 18.83 -11.74
N ASN A 190 0.47 19.47 -10.69
CA ASN A 190 1.20 20.49 -9.94
C ASN A 190 2.17 19.86 -8.94
N VAL A 191 3.34 19.44 -9.42
CA VAL A 191 4.38 18.75 -8.62
C VAL A 191 4.74 19.49 -7.34
N LYS A 192 4.81 20.83 -7.37
CA LYS A 192 5.17 21.65 -6.20
C LYS A 192 4.10 21.58 -5.09
N ASN A 193 2.82 21.64 -5.45
CA ASN A 193 1.73 21.53 -4.48
C ASN A 193 1.58 20.09 -3.98
N LEU A 194 1.78 19.09 -4.86
CA LEU A 194 1.80 17.68 -4.47
C LEU A 194 2.90 17.41 -3.44
N ALA A 195 4.12 17.92 -3.64
CA ALA A 195 5.21 17.82 -2.67
C ALA A 195 4.87 18.53 -1.34
N ARG A 196 4.18 19.67 -1.38
CA ARG A 196 3.71 20.36 -0.15
C ARG A 196 2.75 19.48 0.65
N SER A 197 1.80 18.83 -0.02
CA SER A 197 0.83 17.94 0.63
C SER A 197 1.48 16.76 1.37
N MET A 198 2.67 16.35 0.95
CA MET A 198 3.43 15.26 1.60
C MET A 198 4.19 15.74 2.86
N LYS A 199 4.45 17.04 3.00
CA LYS A 199 5.16 17.62 4.17
C LYS A 199 4.22 17.87 5.35
N GLU A 200 2.92 17.94 5.11
CA GLU A 200 1.87 18.18 6.11
C GLU A 200 1.40 16.89 6.78
#